data_8aaa3a8618b499cbe8c7f3b73c28576d
#
_entry.id   8aaa3a8618b499cbe8c7f3b73c28576d
#
_cell.length_a   1.000
_cell.length_b   1.000
_cell.length_c   1.000
_cell.angle_alpha   90.00
_cell.angle_beta   90.00
_cell.angle_gamma   90.00
#
_symmetry.space_group_name_H-M   'P 1'
#
loop_
_entity.id
_entity.type
_entity.pdbx_description
1 polymer ?
#
loop_
_entity_poly.entity_id
_entity_poly.type
_entity_poly.pdbx_seq_one_letter_code
_entity_poly.pdbx_strand_id
1 'polypeptide(L)'
;GRTYYDVHIGANGYHLFFSIPYGKRIKMGIYTYNVDTYNRLKELKDQIETEFGENLNWEYSKLTGTTRSIVIEEKADVFNPAEQPKIFDWIIDHFDRITTALSNAGEHLSISGDSSETRFEIRKRYWTYALTQIHEAHGNPGSFSNVNPSTDNWINGFFGIGGFYLCCVANFDSAR
;
A
#
# COMPACT_ATOMS: atom_id res chain seq x y z
N GLY A 1 -7.42 -16.15 -4.93
CA GLY A 1 -6.09 -15.76 -5.41
C GLY A 1 -5.39 -14.87 -4.39
N ARG A 2 -4.08 -14.84 -4.38
CA ARG A 2 -3.33 -13.86 -3.60
C ARG A 2 -3.39 -12.53 -4.35
N THR A 3 -3.79 -11.47 -3.68
CA THR A 3 -3.61 -10.12 -4.19
C THR A 3 -2.32 -9.58 -3.61
N TYR A 4 -1.40 -9.20 -4.47
CA TYR A 4 -0.06 -8.73 -4.13
C TYR A 4 0.23 -7.44 -4.90
N TYR A 5 0.69 -6.42 -4.19
CA TYR A 5 0.99 -5.11 -4.75
C TYR A 5 2.41 -4.70 -4.35
N ASP A 6 3.21 -4.36 -5.34
CA ASP A 6 4.55 -3.83 -5.16
C ASP A 6 4.53 -2.30 -5.15
N VAL A 7 5.27 -1.71 -4.22
CA VAL A 7 5.45 -0.27 -4.12
C VAL A 7 6.93 0.06 -4.20
N HIS A 8 7.33 0.61 -5.33
CA HIS A 8 8.71 1.04 -5.53
C HIS A 8 8.95 2.38 -4.84
N ILE A 9 9.88 2.38 -3.89
CA ILE A 9 10.27 3.56 -3.09
C ILE A 9 11.64 4.12 -3.49
N GLY A 10 12.13 3.74 -4.68
CA GLY A 10 13.43 4.16 -5.19
C GLY A 10 14.63 3.60 -4.43
N ALA A 11 14.40 2.66 -3.53
CA ALA A 11 15.45 2.01 -2.77
C ALA A 11 16.26 1.05 -3.64
N ASN A 12 17.56 0.96 -3.37
CA ASN A 12 18.44 0.05 -4.09
C ASN A 12 18.36 -1.37 -3.49
N GLY A 13 17.89 -2.32 -4.27
CA GLY A 13 17.90 -3.74 -3.94
C GLY A 13 16.67 -4.27 -3.20
N TYR A 14 15.64 -3.44 -2.99
CA TYR A 14 14.37 -3.87 -2.39
C TYR A 14 13.19 -2.96 -2.80
N HIS A 15 11.99 -3.43 -2.53
CA HIS A 15 10.75 -2.64 -2.64
C HIS A 15 9.84 -2.95 -1.44
N LEU A 16 8.87 -2.09 -1.20
CA LEU A 16 7.78 -2.39 -0.28
C LEU A 16 6.70 -3.20 -1.00
N PHE A 17 5.99 -3.99 -0.25
CA PHE A 17 4.84 -4.70 -0.77
C PHE A 17 3.68 -4.72 0.23
N PHE A 18 2.49 -4.88 -0.32
CA PHE A 18 1.28 -5.18 0.41
C PHE A 18 0.62 -6.40 -0.19
N SER A 19 0.08 -7.28 0.64
CA SER A 19 -0.65 -8.46 0.17
C SER A 19 -1.81 -8.83 1.08
N ILE A 20 -2.80 -9.47 0.48
CA ILE A 20 -4.00 -9.99 1.15
C ILE A 20 -4.00 -11.50 1.00
N PRO A 21 -3.31 -12.25 1.88
CA PRO A 21 -3.32 -13.69 1.82
C PRO A 21 -4.69 -14.23 2.27
N TYR A 22 -5.41 -14.82 1.33
CA TYR A 22 -6.70 -15.51 1.56
C TYR A 22 -7.83 -14.66 2.16
N GLY A 23 -7.75 -13.32 2.07
CA GLY A 23 -8.81 -12.40 2.50
C GLY A 23 -9.04 -12.26 4.01
N LYS A 24 -8.26 -12.97 4.83
CA LYS A 24 -8.39 -12.98 6.30
C LYS A 24 -7.23 -12.32 7.04
N ARG A 25 -6.26 -11.86 6.30
CA ARG A 25 -5.07 -11.16 6.80
C ARG A 25 -4.65 -10.10 5.81
N ILE A 26 -4.02 -9.07 6.33
CA ILE A 26 -3.24 -8.12 5.56
C ILE A 26 -1.78 -8.28 5.96
N LYS A 27 -0.90 -8.19 4.98
CA LYS A 27 0.53 -8.33 5.16
C LYS A 27 1.24 -7.22 4.40
N MET A 28 2.14 -6.54 5.07
CA MET A 28 2.97 -5.50 4.47
C MET A 28 4.43 -5.72 4.84
N GLY A 29 5.34 -5.21 4.04
CA GLY A 29 6.75 -5.28 4.38
C GLY A 29 7.68 -4.95 3.24
N ILE A 30 8.93 -5.36 3.43
CA ILE A 30 10.04 -5.16 2.50
C ILE A 30 10.34 -6.49 1.85
N TYR A 31 10.43 -6.50 0.51
CA TYR A 31 10.95 -7.63 -0.25
C TYR A 31 12.33 -7.27 -0.80
N THR A 32 13.35 -8.07 -0.47
CA THR A 32 14.71 -7.83 -0.93
C THR A 32 15.06 -8.70 -2.14
N TYR A 33 15.72 -8.13 -3.15
CA TYR A 33 16.06 -8.82 -4.39
C TYR A 33 17.21 -9.81 -4.24
N ASN A 34 18.09 -9.59 -3.26
CA ASN A 34 19.26 -10.44 -3.03
C ASN A 34 19.58 -10.56 -1.53
N VAL A 35 20.48 -11.50 -1.22
CA VAL A 35 20.86 -11.80 0.15
C VAL A 35 21.69 -10.69 0.80
N ASP A 36 22.47 -9.96 0.03
CA ASP A 36 23.34 -8.90 0.55
C ASP A 36 22.50 -7.73 1.06
N THR A 37 21.48 -7.34 0.30
CA THR A 37 20.51 -6.32 0.74
C THR A 37 19.76 -6.77 2.00
N TYR A 38 19.33 -8.03 2.07
CA TYR A 38 18.68 -8.55 3.26
C TYR A 38 19.61 -8.52 4.49
N ASN A 39 20.86 -8.94 4.34
CA ASN A 39 21.84 -8.92 5.43
C ASN A 39 22.15 -7.50 5.88
N ARG A 40 22.33 -6.57 4.95
CA ARG A 40 22.54 -5.15 5.25
C ARG A 40 21.38 -4.56 6.07
N LEU A 41 20.14 -4.79 5.66
CA LEU A 41 18.97 -4.34 6.44
C LEU A 41 18.91 -5.05 7.79
N LYS A 42 19.32 -6.31 7.89
CA LYS A 42 19.35 -7.07 9.12
C LYS A 42 20.36 -6.52 10.13
N GLU A 43 21.47 -5.95 9.69
CA GLU A 43 22.43 -5.23 10.56
C GLU A 43 21.81 -3.97 11.17
N LEU A 44 20.82 -3.38 10.52
CA LEU A 44 20.06 -2.20 10.99
C LEU A 44 18.77 -2.58 11.73
N LYS A 45 18.55 -3.86 12.00
CA LYS A 45 17.29 -4.38 12.55
C LYS A 45 16.81 -3.63 13.77
N ASP A 46 17.65 -3.50 14.79
CA ASP A 46 17.26 -2.90 16.07
C ASP A 46 16.89 -1.41 15.91
N GLN A 47 17.59 -0.71 15.02
CA GLN A 47 17.28 0.67 14.69
C GLN A 47 15.95 0.77 13.94
N ILE A 48 15.75 -0.05 12.90
CA ILE A 48 14.53 -0.08 12.11
C ILE A 48 13.32 -0.40 12.99
N GLU A 49 13.39 -1.43 13.83
CA GLU A 49 12.30 -1.83 14.71
C GLU A 49 12.00 -0.79 15.81
N THR A 50 13.04 -0.11 16.33
CA THR A 50 12.87 0.99 17.28
C THR A 50 12.13 2.17 16.66
N GLU A 51 12.54 2.60 15.47
CA GLU A 51 11.90 3.71 14.74
C GLU A 51 10.50 3.32 14.23
N PHE A 52 10.33 2.09 13.80
CA PHE A 52 9.04 1.55 13.38
C PHE A 52 8.06 1.40 14.56
N GLY A 53 8.58 1.16 15.77
CA GLY A 53 7.80 1.04 17.01
C GLY A 53 7.23 -0.35 17.27
N GLU A 54 7.51 -1.34 16.42
CA GLU A 54 7.07 -2.73 16.57
C GLU A 54 8.11 -3.70 16.05
N ASN A 55 8.06 -4.96 16.53
CA ASN A 55 8.90 -6.02 16.00
C ASN A 55 8.42 -6.46 14.61
N LEU A 56 9.36 -6.63 13.69
CA LEU A 56 9.11 -7.13 12.37
C LEU A 56 9.48 -8.62 12.28
N ASN A 57 8.79 -9.35 11.42
CA ASN A 57 9.16 -10.74 11.13
C ASN A 57 10.17 -10.79 9.98
N TRP A 58 11.39 -11.25 10.29
CA TRP A 58 12.51 -11.35 9.35
C TRP A 58 12.55 -12.73 8.72
N GLU A 59 11.85 -12.88 7.59
CA GLU A 59 11.70 -14.14 6.87
C GLU A 59 12.87 -14.36 5.90
N TYR A 60 13.59 -15.45 6.10
CA TYR A 60 14.63 -15.90 5.18
C TYR A 60 14.52 -17.40 4.94
N SER A 61 14.21 -17.80 3.71
CA SER A 61 14.16 -19.21 3.32
C SER A 61 15.46 -19.63 2.67
N LYS A 62 16.27 -20.39 3.40
CA LYS A 62 17.49 -21.02 2.84
C LYS A 62 17.17 -22.15 1.85
N LEU A 63 16.00 -22.80 1.99
CA LEU A 63 15.61 -23.96 1.17
C LEU A 63 15.21 -23.56 -0.25
N THR A 64 14.54 -22.45 -0.42
CA THR A 64 14.10 -21.97 -1.73
C THR A 64 15.01 -20.87 -2.29
N GLY A 65 15.81 -20.23 -1.44
CA GLY A 65 16.65 -19.08 -1.81
C GLY A 65 15.88 -17.84 -2.29
N THR A 66 14.56 -17.93 -2.31
CA THR A 66 13.69 -16.94 -2.97
C THR A 66 12.95 -16.03 -2.01
N THR A 67 12.73 -16.44 -0.76
CA THR A 67 11.99 -15.60 0.20
C THR A 67 12.97 -14.85 1.09
N ARG A 68 13.00 -13.54 0.95
CA ARG A 68 13.78 -12.61 1.76
C ARG A 68 12.91 -11.40 1.99
N SER A 69 12.09 -11.47 3.04
CA SER A 69 11.14 -10.42 3.37
C SER A 69 11.18 -10.07 4.85
N ILE A 70 10.89 -8.81 5.12
CA ILE A 70 10.78 -8.25 6.46
C ILE A 70 9.34 -7.75 6.54
N VAL A 71 8.53 -8.35 7.40
CA VAL A 71 7.07 -8.22 7.30
C VAL A 71 6.39 -7.96 8.62
N ILE A 72 5.23 -7.32 8.53
CA ILE A 72 4.23 -7.23 9.57
C ILE A 72 2.89 -7.74 9.04
N GLU A 73 2.12 -8.42 9.86
CA GLU A 73 0.81 -8.97 9.51
C GLU A 73 -0.23 -8.58 10.55
N GLU A 74 -1.44 -8.31 10.05
CA GLU A 74 -2.62 -8.07 10.88
C GLU A 74 -3.77 -8.98 10.42
N LYS A 75 -4.59 -9.44 11.39
CA LYS A 75 -5.84 -10.14 11.09
C LYS A 75 -6.88 -9.13 10.65
N ALA A 76 -7.42 -9.32 9.44
CA ALA A 76 -8.43 -8.43 8.90
C ALA A 76 -9.28 -9.19 7.89
N ASP A 77 -10.58 -9.02 7.93
CA ASP A 77 -11.48 -9.53 6.91
C ASP A 77 -11.73 -8.45 5.84
N VAL A 78 -10.97 -8.51 4.76
CA VAL A 78 -11.05 -7.52 3.68
C VAL A 78 -12.39 -7.55 2.93
N PHE A 79 -13.16 -8.62 3.11
CA PHE A 79 -14.50 -8.74 2.53
C PHE A 79 -15.60 -8.16 3.45
N ASN A 80 -15.24 -7.79 4.68
CA ASN A 80 -16.16 -7.10 5.59
C ASN A 80 -16.09 -5.58 5.36
N PRO A 81 -17.13 -4.95 4.82
CA PRO A 81 -17.11 -3.50 4.56
C PRO A 81 -16.87 -2.64 5.81
N ALA A 82 -17.26 -3.15 6.99
CA ALA A 82 -17.07 -2.43 8.25
C ALA A 82 -15.61 -2.38 8.71
N GLU A 83 -14.77 -3.30 8.23
CA GLU A 83 -13.33 -3.33 8.54
C GLU A 83 -12.49 -2.55 7.54
N GLN A 84 -12.99 -2.30 6.34
CA GLN A 84 -12.22 -1.66 5.27
C GLN A 84 -11.57 -0.32 5.66
N PRO A 85 -12.25 0.61 6.34
CA PRO A 85 -11.61 1.85 6.77
C PRO A 85 -10.40 1.60 7.67
N LYS A 86 -10.52 0.70 8.64
CA LYS A 86 -9.41 0.35 9.55
C LYS A 86 -8.24 -0.32 8.83
N ILE A 87 -8.54 -1.12 7.80
CA ILE A 87 -7.53 -1.75 6.96
C ILE A 87 -6.74 -0.69 6.19
N PHE A 88 -7.42 0.30 5.61
CA PHE A 88 -6.77 1.41 4.92
C PHE A 88 -5.90 2.26 5.85
N ASP A 89 -6.43 2.61 7.02
CA ASP A 89 -5.68 3.36 8.03
C ASP A 89 -4.42 2.59 8.45
N TRP A 90 -4.55 1.28 8.69
CA TRP A 90 -3.44 0.41 9.04
C TRP A 90 -2.35 0.39 7.94
N ILE A 91 -2.75 0.27 6.66
CA ILE A 91 -1.82 0.24 5.53
C ILE A 91 -1.05 1.56 5.44
N ILE A 92 -1.75 2.69 5.52
CA ILE A 92 -1.14 4.02 5.40
C ILE A 92 -0.19 4.27 6.56
N ASP A 93 -0.64 4.03 7.80
CA ASP A 93 0.17 4.21 9.00
C ASP A 93 1.47 3.39 8.92
N HIS A 94 1.35 2.10 8.61
CA HIS A 94 2.52 1.22 8.56
C HIS A 94 3.44 1.52 7.37
N PHE A 95 2.90 2.00 6.25
CA PHE A 95 3.70 2.46 5.12
C PHE A 95 4.54 3.69 5.49
N ASP A 96 3.94 4.68 6.14
CA ASP A 96 4.63 5.89 6.58
C ASP A 96 5.68 5.58 7.65
N ARG A 97 5.35 4.71 8.60
CA ARG A 97 6.27 4.29 9.65
C ARG A 97 7.48 3.54 9.11
N ILE A 98 7.27 2.57 8.19
CA ILE A 98 8.38 1.78 7.63
C ILE A 98 9.30 2.63 6.74
N THR A 99 8.74 3.54 5.95
CA THR A 99 9.54 4.45 5.13
C THR A 99 10.34 5.43 5.98
N THR A 100 9.75 5.95 7.05
CA THR A 100 10.43 6.81 8.04
C THR A 100 11.56 6.05 8.73
N ALA A 101 11.28 4.83 9.22
CA ALA A 101 12.27 4.00 9.90
C ALA A 101 13.46 3.66 9.00
N LEU A 102 13.22 3.32 7.74
CA LEU A 102 14.27 3.07 6.76
C LEU A 102 15.11 4.32 6.47
N SER A 103 14.45 5.47 6.29
CA SER A 103 15.13 6.75 6.06
C SER A 103 16.02 7.14 7.24
N ASN A 104 15.51 7.00 8.47
CA ASN A 104 16.25 7.28 9.70
C ASN A 104 17.41 6.30 9.93
N ALA A 105 17.28 5.06 9.43
CA ALA A 105 18.35 4.07 9.41
C ALA A 105 19.43 4.34 8.33
N GLY A 106 19.31 5.44 7.56
CA GLY A 106 20.27 5.84 6.54
C GLY A 106 20.03 5.23 5.16
N GLU A 107 18.90 4.59 4.93
CA GLU A 107 18.51 4.10 3.61
C GLU A 107 18.07 5.28 2.73
N HIS A 108 18.70 5.41 1.56
CA HIS A 108 18.32 6.42 0.58
C HIS A 108 17.06 5.95 -0.16
N LEU A 109 15.94 6.55 0.18
CA LEU A 109 14.66 6.33 -0.49
C LEU A 109 14.46 7.46 -1.49
N SER A 110 14.32 7.12 -2.76
CA SER A 110 13.76 8.02 -3.77
C SER A 110 12.32 7.54 -3.96
N ILE A 111 11.45 7.90 -3.03
CA ILE A 111 10.03 7.78 -3.31
C ILE A 111 9.84 8.68 -4.52
N SER A 112 9.60 8.08 -5.69
CA SER A 112 9.28 8.82 -6.90
C SER A 112 7.86 9.38 -6.79
N GLY A 113 7.73 10.32 -5.96
CA GLY A 113 6.75 11.31 -5.67
C GLY A 113 7.56 12.38 -5.01
N ASP A 114 7.82 13.43 -5.76
CA ASP A 114 8.38 14.67 -5.25
C ASP A 114 7.76 14.91 -3.86
N SER A 115 8.56 15.15 -2.82
CA SER A 115 8.09 15.50 -1.47
C SER A 115 7.23 16.78 -1.47
N SER A 116 6.95 17.33 -2.63
CA SER A 116 6.01 18.39 -2.94
C SER A 116 4.66 17.86 -3.48
N GLU A 117 4.49 16.52 -3.68
CA GLU A 117 3.22 16.02 -4.18
C GLU A 117 2.10 16.38 -3.20
N THR A 118 1.23 17.25 -3.63
CA THR A 118 0.14 17.74 -2.80
C THR A 118 -0.85 16.60 -2.53
N ARG A 119 -1.59 16.68 -1.40
CA ARG A 119 -2.72 15.79 -1.09
C ARG A 119 -3.66 15.59 -2.28
N PHE A 120 -3.80 16.59 -3.13
CA PHE A 120 -4.63 16.56 -4.33
C PHE A 120 -4.06 15.67 -5.42
N GLU A 121 -2.75 15.69 -5.63
CA GLU A 121 -2.06 14.85 -6.62
C GLU A 121 -2.07 13.39 -6.21
N ILE A 122 -1.85 13.09 -4.92
CA ILE A 122 -1.95 11.74 -4.36
C ILE A 122 -3.36 11.17 -4.60
N ARG A 123 -4.41 11.94 -4.34
CA ARG A 123 -5.80 11.54 -4.58
C ARG A 123 -6.06 11.31 -6.05
N LYS A 124 -5.62 12.20 -6.92
CA LYS A 124 -5.77 12.07 -8.36
C LYS A 124 -5.10 10.81 -8.88
N ARG A 125 -3.89 10.51 -8.43
CA ARG A 125 -3.17 9.28 -8.78
C ARG A 125 -3.91 8.03 -8.29
N TYR A 126 -4.39 8.04 -7.05
CA TYR A 126 -5.21 6.96 -6.50
C TYR A 126 -6.46 6.70 -7.36
N TRP A 127 -7.23 7.73 -7.69
CA TRP A 127 -8.43 7.57 -8.52
C TRP A 127 -8.12 7.16 -9.96
N THR A 128 -7.01 7.61 -10.52
CA THR A 128 -6.54 7.14 -11.83
C THR A 128 -6.33 5.64 -11.81
N TYR A 129 -5.61 5.14 -10.81
CA TYR A 129 -5.38 3.71 -10.64
C TYR A 129 -6.68 2.94 -10.40
N ALA A 130 -7.50 3.37 -9.46
CA ALA A 130 -8.75 2.70 -9.10
C ALA A 130 -9.72 2.60 -10.29
N LEU A 131 -9.88 3.67 -11.06
CA LEU A 131 -10.71 3.67 -12.27
C LEU A 131 -10.14 2.74 -13.35
N THR A 132 -8.83 2.71 -13.53
CA THR A 132 -8.18 1.76 -14.46
C THR A 132 -8.51 0.32 -14.09
N GLN A 133 -8.38 -0.03 -12.80
CA GLN A 133 -8.70 -1.39 -12.32
C GLN A 133 -10.20 -1.73 -12.49
N ILE A 134 -11.08 -0.78 -12.24
CA ILE A 134 -12.53 -0.96 -12.44
C ILE A 134 -12.83 -1.22 -13.93
N HIS A 135 -12.21 -0.46 -14.83
CA HIS A 135 -12.41 -0.60 -16.26
C HIS A 135 -11.85 -1.93 -16.80
N GLU A 136 -10.66 -2.34 -16.34
CA GLU A 136 -10.03 -3.61 -16.72
C GLU A 136 -10.85 -4.82 -16.23
N ALA A 137 -11.31 -4.78 -14.97
CA ALA A 137 -12.03 -5.89 -14.36
C ALA A 137 -13.45 -6.06 -14.91
N HIS A 138 -14.11 -4.98 -15.34
CA HIS A 138 -15.53 -4.97 -15.67
C HIS A 138 -15.86 -4.45 -17.08
N GLY A 139 -14.86 -4.31 -17.94
CA GLY A 139 -15.10 -3.88 -19.34
C GLY A 139 -15.69 -2.49 -19.44
N ASN A 140 -15.21 -1.54 -18.66
CA ASN A 140 -15.72 -0.16 -18.62
C ASN A 140 -17.20 -0.08 -18.23
N PRO A 141 -17.58 -0.43 -17.00
CA PRO A 141 -18.97 -0.41 -16.57
C PRO A 141 -19.56 0.98 -16.71
N GLY A 142 -20.76 1.06 -17.30
CA GLY A 142 -21.42 2.33 -17.63
C GLY A 142 -21.50 3.33 -16.47
N SER A 143 -21.50 2.84 -15.23
CA SER A 143 -21.49 3.67 -14.03
C SER A 143 -20.24 4.54 -13.86
N PHE A 144 -19.11 4.10 -14.39
CA PHE A 144 -17.81 4.79 -14.28
C PHE A 144 -17.18 5.15 -15.62
N SER A 145 -17.86 4.88 -16.74
CA SER A 145 -17.30 5.08 -18.10
C SER A 145 -16.87 6.52 -18.39
N ASN A 146 -17.53 7.50 -17.78
CA ASN A 146 -17.28 8.93 -17.97
C ASN A 146 -16.76 9.63 -16.70
N VAL A 147 -16.28 8.85 -15.73
CA VAL A 147 -15.73 9.42 -14.47
C VAL A 147 -14.26 9.69 -14.68
N ASN A 148 -13.85 10.93 -14.43
CA ASN A 148 -12.45 11.34 -14.43
C ASN A 148 -11.85 11.22 -13.02
N PRO A 149 -10.54 10.96 -12.92
CA PRO A 149 -9.84 11.00 -11.63
C PRO A 149 -10.00 12.35 -10.94
N SER A 150 -10.47 12.32 -9.70
CA SER A 150 -10.72 13.51 -8.89
C SER A 150 -9.52 13.84 -8.00
N THR A 151 -9.38 15.11 -7.64
CA THR A 151 -8.52 15.59 -6.57
C THR A 151 -9.22 15.55 -5.21
N ASP A 152 -10.53 15.24 -5.20
CA ASP A 152 -11.31 15.05 -3.99
C ASP A 152 -11.11 13.65 -3.41
N ASN A 153 -11.55 13.45 -2.18
CA ASN A 153 -11.53 12.14 -1.54
C ASN A 153 -12.71 11.24 -1.98
N TRP A 154 -13.49 11.64 -2.97
CA TRP A 154 -14.61 10.88 -3.50
C TRP A 154 -14.75 11.01 -5.02
N ILE A 155 -15.36 10.00 -5.62
CA ILE A 155 -15.84 9.99 -7.02
C ILE A 155 -17.25 9.45 -7.05
N ASN A 156 -18.04 9.91 -8.00
CA ASN A 156 -19.41 9.44 -8.21
C ASN A 156 -19.54 8.66 -9.52
N GLY A 157 -20.09 7.46 -9.44
CA GLY A 157 -20.53 6.68 -10.59
C GLY A 157 -22.05 6.80 -10.76
N PHE A 158 -22.52 6.84 -12.02
CA PHE A 158 -23.93 6.96 -12.35
C PHE A 158 -24.55 5.59 -12.69
N PHE A 159 -25.66 5.23 -12.05
CA PHE A 159 -26.34 3.94 -12.27
C PHE A 159 -27.36 3.93 -13.41
N GLY A 160 -27.51 5.00 -14.16
CA GLY A 160 -28.53 5.10 -15.20
C GLY A 160 -29.94 5.40 -14.68
N ILE A 161 -30.11 5.56 -13.37
CA ILE A 161 -31.40 5.91 -12.73
C ILE A 161 -31.27 7.34 -12.19
N GLY A 162 -32.14 8.24 -12.62
CA GLY A 162 -32.11 9.64 -12.21
C GLY A 162 -32.15 9.81 -10.70
N GLY A 163 -31.21 10.57 -10.15
CA GLY A 163 -31.11 10.85 -8.73
C GLY A 163 -30.33 9.83 -7.88
N PHE A 164 -29.80 8.76 -8.48
CA PHE A 164 -28.99 7.77 -7.78
C PHE A 164 -27.54 7.76 -8.27
N TYR A 165 -26.60 7.86 -7.33
CA TYR A 165 -25.16 7.82 -7.60
C TYR A 165 -24.50 6.82 -6.66
N LEU A 166 -23.51 6.06 -7.17
CA LEU A 166 -22.54 5.34 -6.35
C LEU A 166 -21.43 6.31 -5.99
N CYS A 167 -21.31 6.65 -4.71
CA CYS A 167 -20.21 7.45 -4.20
C CYS A 167 -19.12 6.54 -3.64
N CYS A 168 -17.96 6.54 -4.27
CA CYS A 168 -16.76 5.93 -3.71
C CYS A 168 -15.97 7.00 -2.97
N VAL A 169 -15.65 6.75 -1.70
CA VAL A 169 -14.93 7.70 -0.85
C VAL A 169 -13.61 7.08 -0.43
N ALA A 170 -12.50 7.78 -0.66
CA ALA A 170 -11.20 7.48 -0.11
C ALA A 170 -10.92 8.47 1.03
N ASN A 171 -11.14 8.03 2.26
CA ASN A 171 -10.83 8.86 3.43
C ASN A 171 -9.33 8.77 3.72
N PHE A 172 -8.62 9.85 3.42
CA PHE A 172 -7.25 10.08 3.84
C PHE A 172 -7.25 11.08 5.00
N ASP A 173 -7.92 10.75 6.09
CA ASP A 173 -7.84 11.57 7.29
C ASP A 173 -6.46 11.38 7.90
N SER A 174 -5.61 12.38 7.70
CA SER A 174 -4.40 12.51 8.51
C SER A 174 -4.85 12.69 9.95
N ALA A 175 -4.64 11.68 10.77
CA ALA A 175 -4.68 11.88 12.22
C ALA A 175 -3.72 13.04 12.55
N ARG A 176 -4.26 14.03 13.26
CA ARG A 176 -3.49 15.12 13.85
C ARG A 176 -2.72 14.61 15.05
#